data_7bece0d691a11d8468a232269d8fbd7f
#
_entry.id   7bece0d691a11d8468a232269d8fbd7f
#
_cell.length_a   1.000
_cell.length_b   1.000
_cell.length_c   1.000
_cell.angle_alpha   90.00
_cell.angle_beta   90.00
_cell.angle_gamma   90.00
#
_symmetry.space_group_name_H-M   'P 1'
#
loop_
_entity.id
_entity.type
_entity.pdbx_description
1 polymer ?
#
loop_
_entity_poly.entity_id
_entity_poly.type
_entity_poly.pdbx_seq_one_letter_code
_entity_poly.pdbx_strand_id
1 'polypeptide(L)'
;MMRKELLGRMFRTAAMIMIISMLAGACSKNNGPEKPEDNTGQTTGPGGNGSGDQGNSGNEGGSGDEGGNEGGESGGGQNGGSGDQGSSGGSGDQGGSGDSGDQGGSGGSGDQGDQPKPQITANSWMTAIDDDTKIAMLTIPGTHDAATSTCAGPGKCQTLTISGQLEHGVRAFDLRPTMDDNSTLGNIYHSILDTDVSMGDAMEYFDSFLKAHPGEGIIVIMRYESERQFLSPSIAEDNYKTAMKNFLWDSRIYQSRMAAFNRSMTMKDLRGKILIISRNDLSPVSTFETASTQWSHSNSVGEALQIYGTGGPGRIYVQDMYSAEKNGNSSEADFLAKKKELVCKLLDITVPFREYEQNNWVINYCSGYAGSSFASDSYAKNAASTNPAALEHIQAHTGKGFTGIVMMDYAGTDTYEVGGSTFSVSGKSLTEALIMNNFQ
;
A
#
# COMPACT_ATOMS: atom_id res chain seq x y z
N MET A 1 -5.95 -30.00 26.53
CA MET A 1 -5.41 -29.06 25.50
C MET A 1 -5.69 -27.62 25.87
N MET A 2 -6.92 -27.18 26.05
CA MET A 2 -7.32 -25.77 26.37
C MET A 2 -6.58 -25.10 27.57
N ARG A 3 -6.24 -25.83 28.64
CA ARG A 3 -5.54 -25.24 29.79
C ARG A 3 -4.07 -24.85 29.53
N LYS A 4 -3.38 -25.56 28.64
CA LYS A 4 -1.98 -25.22 28.27
C LYS A 4 -1.93 -24.02 27.34
N GLU A 5 -2.90 -23.86 26.44
CA GLU A 5 -3.00 -22.70 25.57
C GLU A 5 -3.36 -21.43 26.33
N LEU A 6 -4.29 -21.52 27.28
CA LEU A 6 -4.67 -20.40 28.13
C LEU A 6 -3.50 -19.92 29.01
N LEU A 7 -2.72 -20.86 29.56
CA LEU A 7 -1.53 -20.54 30.35
C LEU A 7 -0.43 -19.92 29.48
N GLY A 8 -0.23 -20.42 28.25
CA GLY A 8 0.69 -19.85 27.27
C GLY A 8 0.32 -18.42 26.86
N ARG A 9 -0.97 -18.14 26.68
CA ARG A 9 -1.49 -16.80 26.39
C ARG A 9 -1.27 -15.84 27.57
N MET A 10 -1.56 -16.27 28.80
CA MET A 10 -1.33 -15.45 30.00
C MET A 10 0.16 -15.15 30.24
N PHE A 11 1.07 -16.09 29.98
CA PHE A 11 2.51 -15.85 30.08
C PHE A 11 3.03 -14.90 28.98
N ARG A 12 2.53 -15.01 27.77
CA ARG A 12 2.88 -14.09 26.67
C ARG A 12 2.40 -12.66 26.96
N THR A 13 1.18 -12.50 27.44
CA THR A 13 0.62 -11.18 27.85
C THR A 13 1.39 -10.57 29.01
N ALA A 14 1.78 -11.38 29.99
CA ALA A 14 2.56 -10.90 31.16
C ALA A 14 4.00 -10.49 30.78
N ALA A 15 4.67 -11.27 29.91
CA ALA A 15 5.99 -10.92 29.39
C ALA A 15 5.95 -9.63 28.53
N MET A 16 4.90 -9.46 27.79
CA MET A 16 4.66 -8.28 26.95
C MET A 16 4.41 -7.03 27.77
N ILE A 17 3.61 -7.10 28.84
CA ILE A 17 3.40 -5.99 29.79
C ILE A 17 4.71 -5.61 30.45
N MET A 18 5.57 -6.58 30.79
CA MET A 18 6.87 -6.35 31.39
C MET A 18 7.85 -5.66 30.43
N ILE A 19 7.86 -6.03 29.15
CA ILE A 19 8.70 -5.39 28.12
C ILE A 19 8.21 -3.96 27.85
N ILE A 20 6.91 -3.73 27.74
CA ILE A 20 6.32 -2.40 27.59
C ILE A 20 6.63 -1.52 28.82
N SER A 21 6.56 -2.08 30.01
CA SER A 21 6.90 -1.37 31.25
C SER A 21 8.39 -1.03 31.35
N MET A 22 9.29 -1.89 30.86
CA MET A 22 10.73 -1.61 30.82
C MET A 22 11.09 -0.54 29.77
N LEU A 23 10.44 -0.54 28.62
CA LEU A 23 10.64 0.48 27.58
C LEU A 23 10.05 1.85 28.00
N ALA A 24 8.88 1.87 28.63
CA ALA A 24 8.29 3.09 29.18
C ALA A 24 9.12 3.66 30.34
N GLY A 25 9.77 2.80 31.14
CA GLY A 25 10.65 3.20 32.23
C GLY A 25 11.99 3.79 31.78
N ALA A 26 12.46 3.42 30.57
CA ALA A 26 13.70 3.96 30.01
C ALA A 26 13.52 5.38 29.43
N CYS A 27 12.32 5.74 28.98
CA CYS A 27 12.01 7.09 28.49
C CYS A 27 11.72 8.11 29.62
N SER A 28 11.51 7.66 30.87
CA SER A 28 11.12 8.53 31.98
C SER A 28 12.28 9.04 32.84
N LYS A 29 13.55 8.78 32.47
CA LYS A 29 14.72 9.14 33.31
C LYS A 29 15.50 10.39 32.86
N ASN A 30 15.01 11.16 31.91
CA ASN A 30 15.64 12.45 31.61
C ASN A 30 14.58 13.52 31.47
N ASN A 31 14.26 14.19 32.58
CA ASN A 31 13.86 15.59 32.69
C ASN A 31 13.28 15.87 34.08
N GLY A 32 14.19 16.03 35.05
CA GLY A 32 13.88 16.75 36.27
C GLY A 32 14.28 18.22 36.08
N PRO A 33 13.48 19.18 36.53
CA PRO A 33 13.84 20.59 36.38
C PRO A 33 14.98 20.93 37.38
N GLU A 34 16.07 21.48 36.85
CA GLU A 34 17.11 22.13 37.65
C GLU A 34 16.49 23.34 38.33
N LYS A 35 16.70 23.40 39.65
CA LYS A 35 16.43 24.56 40.48
C LYS A 35 17.41 25.69 40.15
N PRO A 36 16.99 26.94 40.11
CA PRO A 36 17.92 28.07 39.98
C PRO A 36 18.72 28.25 41.29
N GLU A 37 20.03 28.19 41.15
CA GLU A 37 20.94 28.62 42.23
C GLU A 37 21.06 30.15 42.25
N ASP A 38 20.84 30.69 43.41
CA ASP A 38 20.99 32.09 43.83
C ASP A 38 22.47 32.46 43.85
N ASN A 39 22.89 33.45 43.06
CA ASN A 39 24.26 33.92 43.04
C ASN A 39 24.32 35.38 43.53
N THR A 40 24.67 35.52 44.77
CA THR A 40 25.10 36.82 45.34
C THR A 40 26.61 36.80 45.54
N GLY A 41 27.32 37.69 44.84
CA GLY A 41 28.44 38.38 45.49
C GLY A 41 29.84 38.23 44.94
N GLN A 42 30.30 39.30 44.35
CA GLN A 42 31.54 40.05 44.55
C GLN A 42 32.79 39.78 43.67
N THR A 43 32.98 40.72 42.79
CA THR A 43 34.19 41.54 42.42
C THR A 43 35.59 40.96 42.63
N THR A 44 36.44 40.99 41.63
CA THR A 44 37.58 41.88 41.33
C THR A 44 38.37 41.32 40.13
N GLY A 45 38.70 42.19 39.14
CA GLY A 45 39.61 41.90 38.06
C GLY A 45 41.09 42.12 38.47
N PRO A 46 42.04 42.41 37.56
CA PRO A 46 42.09 42.27 36.12
C PRO A 46 43.40 41.60 35.63
N GLY A 47 43.53 41.38 34.33
CA GLY A 47 44.87 41.39 33.70
C GLY A 47 45.24 40.20 32.85
N GLY A 48 45.54 40.45 31.59
CA GLY A 48 46.72 39.98 30.95
C GLY A 48 46.54 39.16 29.64
N ASN A 49 46.50 39.83 28.55
CA ASN A 49 47.36 39.75 27.34
C ASN A 49 47.99 38.41 26.91
N GLY A 50 47.92 38.14 25.56
CA GLY A 50 48.86 37.38 24.77
C GLY A 50 48.15 36.53 23.72
N SER A 51 47.91 36.99 22.49
CA SER A 51 48.79 37.09 21.31
C SER A 51 49.37 35.79 20.82
N GLY A 52 49.17 35.53 19.51
CA GLY A 52 49.99 34.72 18.64
C GLY A 52 49.22 33.55 18.06
N ASP A 53 48.95 33.48 16.91
CA ASP A 53 49.45 33.80 15.55
C ASP A 53 49.62 32.49 14.79
N GLN A 54 49.04 32.50 13.60
CA GLN A 54 49.50 32.03 12.29
C GLN A 54 49.98 30.59 12.04
N GLY A 55 49.56 30.12 10.88
CA GLY A 55 50.33 29.39 9.89
C GLY A 55 49.57 28.19 9.35
N ASN A 56 48.97 28.26 8.26
CA ASN A 56 49.29 28.39 6.81
C ASN A 56 49.80 27.10 6.15
N SER A 57 49.19 26.85 5.00
CA SER A 57 49.66 26.22 3.77
C SER A 57 50.06 24.74 3.81
N GLY A 58 49.79 24.01 2.82
CA GLY A 58 49.74 24.00 1.37
C GLY A 58 49.66 22.56 0.96
N ASN A 59 49.04 22.30 -0.02
CA ASN A 59 49.33 22.35 -1.47
C ASN A 59 49.77 21.01 -2.07
N GLU A 60 49.14 20.72 -3.18
CA GLU A 60 49.60 20.01 -4.40
C GLU A 60 49.85 18.49 -4.31
N GLY A 61 49.50 17.67 -5.26
CA GLY A 61 49.25 17.80 -6.69
C GLY A 61 49.53 16.46 -7.34
N GLY A 62 49.10 16.31 -8.59
CA GLY A 62 49.64 15.33 -9.55
C GLY A 62 48.65 14.22 -9.91
N SER A 63 47.90 14.26 -10.97
CA SER A 63 48.17 14.19 -12.42
C SER A 63 48.89 12.93 -12.88
N GLY A 64 48.31 12.29 -13.87
CA GLY A 64 48.89 11.32 -14.79
C GLY A 64 47.83 10.28 -15.13
N ASP A 65 47.17 10.37 -16.15
CA ASP A 65 47.37 10.40 -17.63
C ASP A 65 47.65 9.02 -18.23
N GLU A 66 46.89 8.79 -19.30
CA GLU A 66 47.12 8.01 -20.52
C GLU A 66 47.11 6.47 -20.40
N GLY A 67 46.58 5.75 -21.30
CA GLY A 67 46.22 5.79 -22.69
C GLY A 67 45.81 4.44 -23.13
N GLY A 68 45.07 4.36 -24.12
CA GLY A 68 45.31 3.95 -25.48
C GLY A 68 44.72 2.55 -25.69
N ASN A 69 43.87 2.42 -26.56
CA ASN A 69 43.76 2.48 -28.00
C ASN A 69 43.55 1.09 -28.63
N GLU A 70 42.65 1.08 -29.59
CA GLU A 70 42.53 0.26 -30.81
C GLU A 70 42.20 -1.25 -30.66
N GLY A 71 41.36 -1.86 -31.45
CA GLY A 71 40.80 -1.61 -32.77
C GLY A 71 40.36 -2.93 -33.34
N GLY A 72 39.59 -2.86 -34.43
CA GLY A 72 39.36 -3.98 -35.34
C GLY A 72 37.92 -4.42 -35.46
N GLU A 73 37.16 -3.84 -36.35
CA GLU A 73 36.81 -4.16 -37.76
C GLU A 73 36.75 -5.66 -38.06
N SER A 74 35.69 -6.17 -38.59
CA SER A 74 35.09 -6.10 -39.88
C SER A 74 34.32 -7.37 -40.22
N GLY A 75 33.36 -7.21 -41.11
CA GLY A 75 32.90 -8.20 -42.05
C GLY A 75 31.53 -8.79 -41.74
N GLY A 76 30.46 -8.54 -42.41
CA GLY A 76 30.23 -8.41 -43.84
C GLY A 76 29.57 -9.68 -44.32
N GLY A 77 28.34 -9.59 -44.82
CA GLY A 77 27.71 -10.73 -45.45
C GLY A 77 26.25 -10.46 -45.77
N GLN A 78 26.02 -9.86 -46.92
CA GLN A 78 24.74 -9.76 -47.61
C GLN A 78 24.29 -11.12 -48.19
N ASN A 79 22.99 -11.27 -48.36
CA ASN A 79 22.22 -11.70 -49.55
C ASN A 79 20.93 -12.33 -49.03
N GLY A 80 19.73 -12.00 -49.53
CA GLY A 80 19.27 -11.69 -50.88
C GLY A 80 18.27 -12.80 -51.29
N GLY A 81 17.09 -12.43 -51.75
CA GLY A 81 16.18 -13.33 -52.46
C GLY A 81 14.72 -13.15 -52.04
N SER A 82 13.92 -12.35 -52.57
CA SER A 82 13.11 -12.24 -53.75
C SER A 82 12.31 -13.51 -54.14
N GLY A 83 11.01 -13.33 -54.26
CA GLY A 83 10.09 -14.20 -54.98
C GLY A 83 8.67 -14.01 -54.44
N ASP A 84 7.88 -13.25 -54.89
CA ASP A 84 7.10 -12.79 -56.03
C ASP A 84 6.10 -13.86 -56.55
N GLN A 85 4.87 -13.36 -56.82
CA GLN A 85 3.78 -13.87 -57.66
C GLN A 85 2.96 -15.03 -57.09
N GLY A 86 1.64 -15.01 -57.18
CA GLY A 86 0.67 -14.28 -57.99
C GLY A 86 -0.70 -14.88 -57.81
N SER A 87 -1.65 -14.06 -58.00
CA SER A 87 -2.64 -14.06 -59.07
C SER A 87 -3.94 -14.83 -58.89
N SER A 88 -4.99 -14.02 -58.99
CA SER A 88 -6.26 -14.16 -59.75
C SER A 88 -7.24 -15.26 -59.29
N GLY A 89 -8.50 -15.00 -59.10
CA GLY A 89 -9.49 -14.28 -59.83
C GLY A 89 -10.76 -15.11 -59.74
N GLY A 90 -11.90 -14.49 -59.71
CA GLY A 90 -13.15 -15.22 -59.77
C GLY A 90 -14.38 -14.34 -59.52
N SER A 91 -14.78 -13.62 -60.52
CA SER A 91 -16.07 -12.94 -60.63
C SER A 91 -17.22 -13.95 -60.69
N GLY A 92 -18.36 -13.61 -60.12
CA GLY A 92 -19.62 -14.31 -60.33
C GLY A 92 -20.79 -13.39 -59.98
N ASP A 93 -21.19 -12.65 -60.95
CA ASP A 93 -22.42 -11.88 -61.05
C ASP A 93 -23.66 -12.83 -61.24
N GLN A 94 -24.76 -12.47 -60.58
CA GLN A 94 -26.15 -12.56 -61.07
C GLN A 94 -27.05 -12.21 -59.91
N GLY A 95 -27.85 -11.13 -59.86
CA GLY A 95 -28.90 -10.74 -60.79
C GLY A 95 -30.24 -11.25 -60.27
N GLY A 96 -31.02 -10.40 -59.57
CA GLY A 96 -32.39 -10.72 -59.18
C GLY A 96 -33.14 -9.49 -58.72
N SER A 97 -33.83 -8.84 -59.66
CA SER A 97 -34.81 -7.76 -59.41
C SER A 97 -36.07 -8.33 -58.75
N GLY A 98 -36.72 -7.57 -57.91
CA GLY A 98 -38.05 -7.82 -57.36
C GLY A 98 -38.46 -6.75 -56.38
N ASP A 99 -39.02 -5.81 -56.85
CA ASP A 99 -40.25 -5.03 -56.84
C ASP A 99 -40.82 -4.60 -55.49
N SER A 100 -41.10 -3.34 -55.43
CA SER A 100 -41.92 -2.41 -54.68
C SER A 100 -42.86 -2.98 -53.60
N GLY A 101 -42.76 -2.36 -52.40
CA GLY A 101 -43.77 -2.39 -51.37
C GLY A 101 -43.57 -1.26 -50.41
N ASP A 102 -44.07 -0.10 -50.78
CA ASP A 102 -44.21 1.10 -49.94
C ASP A 102 -45.30 0.81 -48.89
N GLN A 103 -44.92 0.78 -47.59
CA GLN A 103 -45.85 1.06 -46.51
C GLN A 103 -45.12 1.81 -45.39
N GLY A 104 -45.50 3.07 -45.24
CA GLY A 104 -45.15 3.92 -44.15
C GLY A 104 -45.46 3.32 -42.78
N GLY A 105 -44.43 3.04 -42.02
CA GLY A 105 -44.48 2.73 -40.62
C GLY A 105 -43.87 3.87 -39.84
N SER A 106 -44.73 4.64 -39.17
CA SER A 106 -44.41 5.62 -38.16
C SER A 106 -43.36 5.10 -37.21
N GLY A 107 -42.17 5.66 -37.24
CA GLY A 107 -41.10 5.37 -36.29
C GLY A 107 -41.51 5.84 -34.90
N GLY A 108 -41.99 4.93 -34.09
CA GLY A 108 -42.03 5.12 -32.63
C GLY A 108 -40.59 5.22 -32.14
N SER A 109 -40.22 6.43 -31.75
CA SER A 109 -39.08 6.63 -30.81
C SER A 109 -39.42 5.83 -29.56
N GLY A 110 -38.90 4.63 -29.47
CA GLY A 110 -38.91 3.89 -28.23
C GLY A 110 -38.12 4.75 -27.21
N ASP A 111 -38.85 5.40 -26.38
CA ASP A 111 -38.35 5.93 -25.12
C ASP A 111 -37.66 4.75 -24.42
N GLN A 112 -36.35 4.65 -24.51
CA GLN A 112 -35.58 3.76 -23.67
C GLN A 112 -35.71 4.33 -22.29
N GLY A 113 -36.76 3.89 -21.59
CA GLY A 113 -37.00 4.20 -20.22
C GLY A 113 -35.70 4.11 -19.45
N ASP A 114 -35.36 5.22 -18.83
CA ASP A 114 -34.20 5.42 -17.98
C ASP A 114 -34.11 4.23 -17.01
N GLN A 115 -33.29 3.23 -17.36
CA GLN A 115 -33.07 2.08 -16.49
C GLN A 115 -32.47 2.68 -15.22
N PRO A 116 -33.02 2.42 -14.04
CA PRO A 116 -32.50 2.97 -12.82
C PRO A 116 -31.02 2.59 -12.73
N LYS A 117 -30.15 3.61 -12.60
CA LYS A 117 -28.71 3.38 -12.42
C LYS A 117 -28.55 2.38 -11.27
N PRO A 118 -27.71 1.35 -11.43
CA PRO A 118 -27.50 0.35 -10.41
C PRO A 118 -27.14 1.05 -9.09
N GLN A 119 -27.85 0.72 -8.04
CA GLN A 119 -27.57 1.28 -6.73
C GLN A 119 -26.20 0.77 -6.27
N ILE A 120 -25.23 1.68 -6.12
CA ILE A 120 -23.90 1.35 -5.64
C ILE A 120 -23.99 1.03 -4.14
N THR A 121 -23.64 -0.20 -3.77
CA THR A 121 -23.53 -0.62 -2.36
C THR A 121 -22.08 -0.87 -2.01
N ALA A 122 -21.69 -0.59 -0.77
CA ALA A 122 -20.32 -0.71 -0.32
C ALA A 122 -19.73 -2.11 -0.55
N ASN A 123 -20.52 -3.15 -0.30
CA ASN A 123 -20.04 -4.54 -0.43
C ASN A 123 -20.05 -5.09 -1.87
N SER A 124 -20.52 -4.33 -2.86
CA SER A 124 -20.57 -4.79 -4.26
C SER A 124 -20.26 -3.70 -5.29
N TRP A 125 -19.52 -2.66 -4.88
CA TRP A 125 -19.27 -1.49 -5.73
C TRP A 125 -18.42 -1.80 -6.96
N MET A 126 -17.46 -2.73 -6.88
CA MET A 126 -16.64 -3.11 -8.03
C MET A 126 -17.46 -3.82 -9.12
N THR A 127 -18.56 -4.47 -8.74
CA THR A 127 -19.47 -5.13 -9.69
C THR A 127 -20.04 -4.14 -10.72
N ALA A 128 -20.18 -2.86 -10.35
CA ALA A 128 -20.67 -1.79 -11.24
C ALA A 128 -19.58 -1.15 -12.10
N ILE A 129 -18.33 -1.57 -12.00
CA ILE A 129 -17.23 -1.10 -12.84
C ILE A 129 -17.16 -1.95 -14.11
N ASP A 130 -16.88 -1.33 -15.25
CA ASP A 130 -16.72 -2.04 -16.51
C ASP A 130 -15.54 -3.01 -16.49
N ASP A 131 -15.71 -4.16 -17.13
CA ASP A 131 -14.71 -5.23 -17.17
C ASP A 131 -13.37 -4.80 -17.76
N ASP A 132 -13.37 -3.88 -18.72
CA ASP A 132 -12.17 -3.37 -19.38
C ASP A 132 -11.48 -2.21 -18.63
N THR A 133 -12.07 -1.76 -17.52
CA THR A 133 -11.45 -0.72 -16.68
C THR A 133 -10.18 -1.25 -16.04
N LYS A 134 -9.07 -0.54 -16.24
CA LYS A 134 -7.77 -0.91 -15.65
C LYS A 134 -7.79 -0.72 -14.15
N ILE A 135 -7.28 -1.68 -13.41
CA ILE A 135 -7.20 -1.61 -11.93
C ILE A 135 -6.36 -0.41 -11.48
N ALA A 136 -5.28 -0.10 -12.20
CA ALA A 136 -4.45 1.07 -11.92
C ALA A 136 -5.19 2.41 -12.04
N MET A 137 -6.35 2.42 -12.70
CA MET A 137 -7.20 3.61 -12.91
C MET A 137 -8.37 3.69 -11.92
N LEU A 138 -8.41 2.86 -10.91
CA LEU A 138 -9.46 2.90 -9.90
C LEU A 138 -9.02 3.70 -8.67
N THR A 139 -10.01 4.18 -7.95
CA THR A 139 -9.88 4.73 -6.60
C THR A 139 -10.30 3.64 -5.63
N ILE A 140 -9.34 3.09 -4.90
CA ILE A 140 -9.55 1.87 -4.11
C ILE A 140 -9.30 2.17 -2.63
N PRO A 141 -10.34 2.07 -1.77
CA PRO A 141 -10.15 2.15 -0.32
C PRO A 141 -9.38 0.94 0.19
N GLY A 142 -8.37 1.20 1.01
CA GLY A 142 -7.50 0.21 1.61
C GLY A 142 -7.25 0.46 3.09
N THR A 143 -6.82 -0.58 3.80
CA THR A 143 -6.54 -0.55 5.24
C THR A 143 -5.11 -0.95 5.55
N HIS A 144 -4.43 -0.09 6.28
CA HIS A 144 -3.13 -0.37 6.89
C HIS A 144 -3.34 -1.29 8.10
N ASP A 145 -2.43 -2.25 8.31
CA ASP A 145 -2.49 -3.22 9.40
C ASP A 145 -3.91 -3.79 9.62
N ALA A 146 -4.46 -4.34 8.53
CA ALA A 146 -5.88 -4.67 8.40
C ALA A 146 -6.44 -5.64 9.46
N ALA A 147 -5.59 -6.50 10.05
CA ALA A 147 -6.02 -7.50 11.02
C ALA A 147 -6.09 -6.99 12.47
N THR A 148 -5.80 -5.70 12.74
CA THR A 148 -5.55 -5.18 14.09
C THR A 148 -6.80 -4.84 14.90
N SER A 149 -8.00 -5.18 14.44
CA SER A 149 -9.26 -4.90 15.17
C SER A 149 -9.32 -5.56 16.56
N THR A 150 -8.64 -6.67 16.74
CA THR A 150 -8.54 -7.42 18.00
C THR A 150 -7.46 -6.87 18.94
N CYS A 151 -6.51 -6.10 18.41
CA CYS A 151 -5.45 -5.50 19.20
C CYS A 151 -6.00 -4.44 20.17
N ALA A 152 -5.31 -4.26 21.30
CA ALA A 152 -5.60 -3.23 22.25
C ALA A 152 -4.52 -2.13 22.22
N GLY A 153 -4.91 -0.93 22.69
CA GLY A 153 -3.99 0.18 22.88
C GLY A 153 -3.20 0.56 21.62
N PRO A 154 -1.88 0.63 21.70
CA PRO A 154 -1.04 1.14 20.59
C PRO A 154 -1.00 0.24 19.36
N GLY A 155 -1.55 -0.97 19.44
CA GLY A 155 -1.58 -1.89 18.30
C GLY A 155 -2.81 -1.76 17.41
N LYS A 156 -3.81 -0.98 17.80
CA LYS A 156 -5.09 -0.92 17.08
C LYS A 156 -5.07 0.15 15.99
N CYS A 157 -5.00 -0.29 14.74
CA CYS A 157 -5.12 0.56 13.54
C CYS A 157 -6.51 0.47 12.90
N GLN A 158 -7.28 -0.59 13.18
CA GLN A 158 -8.61 -0.80 12.62
C GLN A 158 -9.63 -1.11 13.72
N THR A 159 -10.89 -0.65 13.54
CA THR A 159 -12.00 -0.96 14.43
C THR A 159 -12.83 -2.14 13.95
N LEU A 160 -12.87 -2.39 12.65
CA LEU A 160 -13.59 -3.49 12.01
C LEU A 160 -12.67 -4.68 11.77
N THR A 161 -13.21 -5.88 11.93
CA THR A 161 -12.57 -7.11 11.43
C THR A 161 -12.38 -7.06 9.91
N ILE A 162 -11.55 -7.92 9.35
CA ILE A 162 -11.36 -8.02 7.89
C ILE A 162 -12.70 -8.21 7.17
N SER A 163 -13.58 -9.08 7.69
CA SER A 163 -14.92 -9.26 7.12
C SER A 163 -15.76 -7.98 7.19
N GLY A 164 -15.72 -7.26 8.32
CA GLY A 164 -16.40 -5.97 8.45
C GLY A 164 -15.86 -4.90 7.50
N GLN A 165 -14.56 -4.88 7.26
CA GLN A 165 -13.93 -3.97 6.30
C GLN A 165 -14.38 -4.28 4.86
N LEU A 166 -14.47 -5.57 4.46
CA LEU A 166 -15.01 -5.99 3.17
C LEU A 166 -16.45 -5.50 2.95
N GLU A 167 -17.33 -5.67 3.95
CA GLU A 167 -18.71 -5.19 3.91
C GLU A 167 -18.80 -3.65 3.84
N HIS A 168 -17.83 -2.93 4.38
CA HIS A 168 -17.71 -1.47 4.29
C HIS A 168 -17.07 -0.97 2.99
N GLY A 169 -16.69 -1.88 2.08
CA GLY A 169 -16.19 -1.52 0.74
C GLY A 169 -14.68 -1.45 0.60
N VAL A 170 -13.92 -1.78 1.64
CA VAL A 170 -12.47 -1.92 1.54
C VAL A 170 -12.11 -3.06 0.59
N ARG A 171 -11.15 -2.82 -0.31
CA ARG A 171 -10.70 -3.82 -1.30
C ARG A 171 -9.17 -3.97 -1.36
N ALA A 172 -8.44 -3.19 -0.58
CA ALA A 172 -6.99 -3.36 -0.40
C ALA A 172 -6.65 -3.55 1.08
N PHE A 173 -5.81 -4.55 1.41
CA PHE A 173 -5.52 -4.95 2.78
C PHE A 173 -4.01 -5.09 2.98
N ASP A 174 -3.41 -4.34 3.91
CA ASP A 174 -2.04 -4.53 4.35
C ASP A 174 -2.03 -5.65 5.40
N LEU A 175 -1.42 -6.78 5.05
CA LEU A 175 -1.28 -7.94 5.92
C LEU A 175 0.19 -8.26 6.15
N ARG A 176 0.54 -8.50 7.41
CA ARG A 176 1.91 -8.73 7.82
C ARG A 176 2.07 -10.06 8.56
N PRO A 177 2.04 -11.19 7.81
CA PRO A 177 2.19 -12.49 8.43
C PRO A 177 3.61 -12.69 8.96
N THR A 178 3.68 -13.51 10.02
CA THR A 178 4.93 -14.11 10.48
C THR A 178 4.99 -15.56 10.00
N MET A 179 6.04 -16.26 10.38
CA MET A 179 6.11 -17.71 10.23
C MET A 179 5.94 -18.40 11.57
N ASP A 180 5.15 -19.48 11.61
CA ASP A 180 5.02 -20.34 12.80
C ASP A 180 6.27 -21.19 12.99
N ASP A 181 6.77 -21.69 11.87
CA ASP A 181 8.04 -22.38 11.72
C ASP A 181 8.71 -21.92 10.41
N ASN A 182 9.75 -22.60 9.99
CA ASN A 182 10.50 -22.23 8.79
C ASN A 182 9.79 -22.57 7.46
N SER A 183 8.58 -23.10 7.48
CA SER A 183 7.90 -23.61 6.29
C SER A 183 6.45 -23.17 6.12
N THR A 184 5.82 -22.60 7.14
CA THR A 184 4.41 -22.18 7.10
C THR A 184 4.22 -20.72 7.51
N LEU A 185 3.23 -20.06 6.89
CA LEU A 185 2.78 -18.74 7.33
C LEU A 185 1.88 -18.90 8.56
N GLY A 186 2.17 -18.11 9.58
CA GLY A 186 1.43 -18.08 10.83
C GLY A 186 0.47 -16.91 10.95
N ASN A 187 0.34 -16.43 12.20
CA ASN A 187 -0.48 -15.28 12.50
C ASN A 187 0.05 -13.99 11.87
N ILE A 188 -0.86 -13.07 11.67
CA ILE A 188 -0.57 -11.69 11.28
C ILE A 188 -0.21 -10.91 12.56
N TYR A 189 0.79 -10.05 12.44
CA TYR A 189 1.30 -9.26 13.55
C TYR A 189 1.32 -7.77 13.19
N HIS A 190 1.22 -6.95 14.21
CA HIS A 190 1.60 -5.55 14.15
C HIS A 190 2.83 -5.36 15.05
N SER A 191 4.01 -5.31 14.47
CA SER A 191 5.27 -5.39 15.19
C SER A 191 5.36 -6.67 16.05
N ILE A 192 5.38 -6.55 17.37
CA ILE A 192 5.41 -7.69 18.29
C ILE A 192 4.02 -8.15 18.76
N LEU A 193 2.96 -7.45 18.35
CA LEU A 193 1.59 -7.71 18.79
C LEU A 193 0.91 -8.72 17.86
N ASP A 194 0.47 -9.85 18.45
CA ASP A 194 -0.35 -10.83 17.74
C ASP A 194 -1.76 -10.30 17.54
N THR A 195 -2.28 -10.39 16.33
CA THR A 195 -3.64 -9.97 16.01
C THR A 195 -4.68 -11.05 16.28
N ASP A 196 -4.26 -12.25 16.72
CA ASP A 196 -5.12 -13.44 16.85
C ASP A 196 -5.81 -13.84 15.51
N VAL A 197 -5.33 -13.34 14.38
CA VAL A 197 -5.78 -13.68 13.02
C VAL A 197 -4.63 -14.33 12.27
N SER A 198 -4.81 -15.54 11.81
CA SER A 198 -3.83 -16.19 10.95
C SER A 198 -3.96 -15.72 9.49
N MET A 199 -2.90 -15.94 8.70
CA MET A 199 -3.00 -15.71 7.24
C MET A 199 -4.06 -16.63 6.60
N GLY A 200 -4.26 -17.82 7.17
CA GLY A 200 -5.32 -18.74 6.77
C GLY A 200 -6.71 -18.15 6.99
N ASP A 201 -6.97 -17.61 8.18
CA ASP A 201 -8.26 -16.96 8.50
C ASP A 201 -8.54 -15.80 7.56
N ALA A 202 -7.54 -14.96 7.29
CA ALA A 202 -7.68 -13.83 6.37
C ALA A 202 -8.09 -14.30 4.96
N MET A 203 -7.43 -15.34 4.45
CA MET A 203 -7.75 -15.90 3.13
C MET A 203 -9.13 -16.55 3.09
N GLU A 204 -9.59 -17.18 4.16
CA GLU A 204 -10.94 -17.74 4.27
C GLU A 204 -12.01 -16.63 4.27
N TYR A 205 -11.76 -15.49 4.93
CA TYR A 205 -12.65 -14.32 4.86
C TYR A 205 -12.75 -13.79 3.43
N PHE A 206 -11.63 -13.67 2.73
CA PHE A 206 -11.60 -13.24 1.33
C PHE A 206 -12.33 -14.22 0.40
N ASP A 207 -12.08 -15.51 0.53
CA ASP A 207 -12.74 -16.54 -0.29
C ASP A 207 -14.26 -16.56 -0.06
N SER A 208 -14.69 -16.47 1.19
CA SER A 208 -16.11 -16.42 1.55
C SER A 208 -16.80 -15.19 0.98
N PHE A 209 -16.16 -14.01 1.09
CA PHE A 209 -16.65 -12.78 0.52
C PHE A 209 -16.75 -12.86 -1.02
N LEU A 210 -15.71 -13.32 -1.70
CA LEU A 210 -15.70 -13.44 -3.17
C LEU A 210 -16.65 -14.51 -3.70
N LYS A 211 -17.02 -15.51 -2.90
CA LYS A 211 -18.12 -16.45 -3.23
C LYS A 211 -19.47 -15.77 -3.22
N ALA A 212 -19.70 -14.89 -2.24
CA ALA A 212 -20.95 -14.13 -2.13
C ALA A 212 -21.01 -12.97 -3.15
N HIS A 213 -19.88 -12.39 -3.50
CA HIS A 213 -19.73 -11.21 -4.37
C HIS A 213 -18.74 -11.48 -5.51
N PRO A 214 -19.08 -12.32 -6.50
CA PRO A 214 -18.13 -12.76 -7.55
C PRO A 214 -17.71 -11.63 -8.51
N GLY A 215 -18.42 -10.51 -8.53
CA GLY A 215 -18.05 -9.31 -9.29
C GLY A 215 -16.96 -8.46 -8.63
N GLU A 216 -16.62 -8.75 -7.38
CA GLU A 216 -15.62 -8.01 -6.61
C GLU A 216 -14.23 -8.60 -6.81
N GLY A 217 -13.20 -7.83 -6.41
CA GLY A 217 -11.80 -8.26 -6.39
C GLY A 217 -11.09 -7.73 -5.15
N ILE A 218 -10.02 -8.38 -4.74
CA ILE A 218 -9.28 -8.04 -3.53
C ILE A 218 -7.81 -7.87 -3.87
N ILE A 219 -7.17 -6.87 -3.27
CA ILE A 219 -5.73 -6.62 -3.34
C ILE A 219 -5.16 -6.79 -1.94
N VAL A 220 -4.14 -7.62 -1.79
CA VAL A 220 -3.41 -7.80 -0.54
C VAL A 220 -2.01 -7.26 -0.71
N ILE A 221 -1.65 -6.24 0.06
CA ILE A 221 -0.28 -5.75 0.18
C ILE A 221 0.34 -6.52 1.33
N MET A 222 1.33 -7.35 1.05
CA MET A 222 1.86 -8.30 2.01
C MET A 222 3.33 -8.07 2.30
N ARG A 223 3.68 -8.07 3.58
CA ARG A 223 5.05 -7.97 4.07
C ARG A 223 5.26 -8.96 5.21
N TYR A 224 6.42 -9.61 5.22
CA TYR A 224 6.85 -10.39 6.39
C TYR A 224 7.10 -9.44 7.58
N GLU A 225 6.49 -9.75 8.74
CA GLU A 225 6.69 -8.96 9.96
C GLU A 225 7.95 -9.42 10.69
N SER A 226 9.07 -8.82 10.30
CA SER A 226 10.41 -9.19 10.78
C SER A 226 10.68 -8.77 12.22
N GLU A 227 9.95 -7.79 12.77
CA GLU A 227 10.12 -7.33 14.14
C GLU A 227 9.89 -8.45 15.15
N ARG A 228 9.07 -9.45 14.81
CA ARG A 228 8.92 -10.62 15.66
C ARG A 228 10.19 -11.48 15.77
N GLN A 229 11.11 -11.41 14.83
CA GLN A 229 12.41 -12.10 14.95
C GLN A 229 13.15 -11.71 16.22
N PHE A 230 12.88 -10.52 16.77
CA PHE A 230 13.38 -10.10 18.07
C PHE A 230 12.99 -11.08 19.19
N LEU A 231 11.80 -11.68 19.08
CA LEU A 231 11.28 -12.65 20.05
C LEU A 231 11.56 -14.12 19.65
N SER A 232 11.94 -14.37 18.42
CA SER A 232 12.20 -15.70 17.89
C SER A 232 13.28 -15.65 16.80
N PRO A 233 14.56 -15.49 17.20
CA PRO A 233 15.69 -15.31 16.25
C PRO A 233 15.90 -16.48 15.29
N SER A 234 15.30 -17.63 15.55
CA SER A 234 15.40 -18.83 14.71
C SER A 234 14.51 -18.78 13.46
N ILE A 235 13.62 -17.79 13.36
CA ILE A 235 12.75 -17.64 12.19
C ILE A 235 13.41 -16.67 11.23
N ALA A 236 14.07 -17.19 10.20
CA ALA A 236 14.78 -16.39 9.22
C ALA A 236 13.86 -15.95 8.08
N GLU A 237 14.02 -14.72 7.61
CA GLU A 237 13.30 -14.18 6.45
C GLU A 237 13.54 -15.01 5.18
N ASP A 238 14.71 -15.66 5.06
CA ASP A 238 15.07 -16.53 3.94
C ASP A 238 14.07 -17.69 3.74
N ASN A 239 13.37 -18.09 4.78
CA ASN A 239 12.36 -19.14 4.71
C ASN A 239 10.97 -18.61 4.34
N TYR A 240 10.77 -17.30 4.36
CA TYR A 240 9.48 -16.68 4.03
C TYR A 240 9.01 -17.03 2.61
N LYS A 241 9.90 -17.06 1.64
CA LYS A 241 9.58 -17.46 0.26
C LYS A 241 9.03 -18.88 0.21
N THR A 242 9.65 -19.81 0.95
CA THR A 242 9.23 -21.20 1.02
C THR A 242 7.88 -21.32 1.74
N ALA A 243 7.72 -20.63 2.88
CA ALA A 243 6.46 -20.60 3.63
C ALA A 243 5.32 -20.03 2.77
N MET A 244 5.55 -18.94 2.07
CA MET A 244 4.59 -18.32 1.18
C MET A 244 4.21 -19.23 0.01
N LYS A 245 5.19 -19.88 -0.61
CA LYS A 245 4.96 -20.87 -1.66
C LYS A 245 4.06 -22.01 -1.17
N ASN A 246 4.42 -22.64 -0.06
CA ASN A 246 3.66 -23.74 0.52
C ASN A 246 2.22 -23.32 0.84
N PHE A 247 2.05 -22.13 1.39
CA PHE A 247 0.75 -21.61 1.78
C PHE A 247 -0.14 -21.27 0.58
N LEU A 248 0.37 -20.49 -0.38
CA LEU A 248 -0.41 -19.97 -1.50
C LEU A 248 -0.51 -20.95 -2.68
N TRP A 249 0.54 -21.74 -2.93
CA TRP A 249 0.64 -22.57 -4.13
C TRP A 249 0.16 -23.99 -3.93
N ASP A 250 0.41 -24.55 -2.75
CA ASP A 250 0.03 -25.92 -2.47
C ASP A 250 -1.43 -26.03 -1.99
N SER A 251 -2.06 -24.90 -1.66
CA SER A 251 -3.47 -24.86 -1.31
C SER A 251 -4.35 -24.71 -2.56
N ARG A 252 -5.18 -25.74 -2.84
CA ARG A 252 -6.14 -25.71 -3.96
C ARG A 252 -7.17 -24.59 -3.86
N ILE A 253 -7.51 -24.16 -2.66
CA ILE A 253 -8.48 -23.08 -2.42
C ILE A 253 -7.89 -21.77 -2.94
N TYR A 254 -6.63 -21.51 -2.64
CA TYR A 254 -6.01 -20.25 -2.99
C TYR A 254 -5.59 -20.18 -4.45
N GLN A 255 -5.17 -21.29 -5.06
CA GLN A 255 -4.82 -21.32 -6.50
C GLN A 255 -5.95 -20.83 -7.39
N SER A 256 -7.20 -21.20 -7.10
CA SER A 256 -8.36 -20.77 -7.90
C SER A 256 -8.67 -19.28 -7.75
N ARG A 257 -8.22 -18.64 -6.65
CA ARG A 257 -8.47 -17.24 -6.32
C ARG A 257 -7.32 -16.30 -6.70
N MET A 258 -6.14 -16.82 -7.00
CA MET A 258 -4.99 -15.95 -7.29
C MET A 258 -5.14 -15.26 -8.65
N ALA A 259 -4.93 -13.95 -8.66
CA ALA A 259 -4.79 -13.16 -9.87
C ALA A 259 -3.31 -13.03 -10.24
N ALA A 260 -2.96 -13.32 -11.47
CA ALA A 260 -1.63 -13.05 -12.01
C ALA A 260 -1.46 -11.55 -12.27
N PHE A 261 -0.43 -10.94 -11.70
CA PHE A 261 -0.17 -9.52 -11.92
C PHE A 261 0.21 -9.25 -13.37
N ASN A 262 -0.49 -8.30 -13.95
CA ASN A 262 -0.11 -7.62 -15.19
C ASN A 262 -0.26 -6.11 -14.96
N ARG A 263 0.72 -5.33 -15.40
CA ARG A 263 0.68 -3.86 -15.25
C ARG A 263 -0.58 -3.20 -15.81
N SER A 264 -1.19 -3.81 -16.84
CA SER A 264 -2.40 -3.33 -17.50
C SER A 264 -3.64 -4.16 -17.18
N MET A 265 -3.62 -4.95 -16.09
CA MET A 265 -4.75 -5.78 -15.69
C MET A 265 -6.01 -4.95 -15.49
N THR A 266 -7.13 -5.55 -15.83
CA THR A 266 -8.45 -4.94 -15.80
C THR A 266 -9.33 -5.55 -14.70
N MET A 267 -10.52 -4.98 -14.51
CA MET A 267 -11.51 -5.55 -13.58
C MET A 267 -11.84 -7.00 -13.92
N LYS A 268 -11.95 -7.36 -15.21
CA LYS A 268 -12.16 -8.72 -15.64
C LYS A 268 -11.10 -9.70 -15.14
N ASP A 269 -9.84 -9.26 -15.08
CA ASP A 269 -8.74 -10.08 -14.59
C ASP A 269 -8.79 -10.29 -13.08
N LEU A 270 -9.41 -9.35 -12.33
CA LEU A 270 -9.45 -9.34 -10.88
C LEU A 270 -10.77 -9.87 -10.29
N ARG A 271 -11.88 -9.93 -11.08
CA ARG A 271 -13.17 -10.39 -10.55
C ARG A 271 -13.10 -11.79 -9.96
N GLY A 272 -13.60 -11.93 -8.75
CA GLY A 272 -13.60 -13.16 -7.98
C GLY A 272 -12.20 -13.61 -7.54
N LYS A 273 -11.18 -12.75 -7.64
CA LYS A 273 -9.79 -13.10 -7.38
C LYS A 273 -9.11 -12.17 -6.37
N ILE A 274 -7.95 -12.61 -5.92
CA ILE A 274 -7.08 -11.93 -4.96
C ILE A 274 -5.75 -11.66 -5.68
N LEU A 275 -5.36 -10.40 -5.79
CA LEU A 275 -4.04 -9.98 -6.22
C LEU A 275 -3.16 -9.77 -4.98
N ILE A 276 -2.03 -10.46 -4.90
CA ILE A 276 -1.03 -10.21 -3.87
C ILE A 276 0.09 -9.35 -4.42
N ILE A 277 0.38 -8.24 -3.73
CA ILE A 277 1.55 -7.39 -3.95
C ILE A 277 2.49 -7.58 -2.77
N SER A 278 3.56 -8.33 -2.97
CA SER A 278 4.55 -8.60 -1.94
C SER A 278 5.57 -7.48 -1.84
N ARG A 279 5.84 -7.03 -0.63
CA ARG A 279 6.92 -6.08 -0.30
C ARG A 279 8.26 -6.77 -0.03
N ASN A 280 8.29 -8.10 -0.04
CA ASN A 280 9.51 -8.89 0.06
C ASN A 280 9.93 -9.35 -1.35
N ASP A 281 11.23 -9.49 -1.55
CA ASP A 281 11.72 -10.06 -2.80
C ASP A 281 11.36 -11.54 -2.92
N LEU A 282 10.46 -11.85 -3.84
CA LEU A 282 9.99 -13.20 -4.12
C LEU A 282 10.59 -13.76 -5.41
N SER A 283 11.71 -13.24 -5.88
CA SER A 283 12.34 -13.71 -7.12
C SER A 283 12.66 -15.22 -7.11
N PRO A 284 12.39 -15.96 -8.19
CA PRO A 284 11.74 -15.52 -9.43
C PRO A 284 10.22 -15.35 -9.26
N VAL A 285 9.72 -14.17 -9.56
CA VAL A 285 8.30 -13.78 -9.40
C VAL A 285 7.37 -14.66 -10.24
N SER A 286 7.85 -15.16 -11.36
CA SER A 286 7.07 -16.00 -12.30
C SER A 286 6.51 -17.28 -11.68
N THR A 287 7.05 -17.73 -10.55
CA THR A 287 6.55 -18.93 -9.86
C THR A 287 5.37 -18.66 -8.93
N PHE A 288 5.07 -17.38 -8.64
CA PHE A 288 4.09 -17.01 -7.61
C PHE A 288 2.81 -16.35 -8.14
N GLU A 289 2.71 -16.04 -9.46
CA GLU A 289 1.59 -15.28 -10.02
C GLU A 289 1.22 -14.03 -9.20
N THR A 290 2.18 -13.50 -8.45
CA THR A 290 2.01 -12.34 -7.58
C THR A 290 2.82 -11.17 -8.11
N ALA A 291 2.46 -9.96 -7.67
CA ALA A 291 3.33 -8.81 -7.83
C ALA A 291 4.38 -8.74 -6.72
N SER A 292 5.54 -8.21 -7.03
CA SER A 292 6.58 -7.90 -6.03
C SER A 292 7.13 -6.50 -6.25
N THR A 293 7.25 -5.75 -5.18
CA THR A 293 7.87 -4.44 -5.14
C THR A 293 8.43 -4.19 -3.74
N GLN A 294 9.49 -3.42 -3.63
CA GLN A 294 10.15 -3.17 -2.35
C GLN A 294 10.19 -1.68 -2.06
N TRP A 295 9.81 -1.33 -0.87
CA TRP A 295 10.03 -0.02 -0.27
C TRP A 295 10.10 -0.15 1.25
N SER A 296 10.81 0.75 1.89
CA SER A 296 10.81 0.86 3.35
C SER A 296 9.98 2.07 3.78
N HIS A 297 10.64 3.19 3.98
CA HIS A 297 10.03 4.46 4.32
C HIS A 297 10.14 5.39 3.11
N SER A 298 9.01 5.74 2.50
CA SER A 298 8.97 6.61 1.33
C SER A 298 8.35 7.96 1.68
N ASN A 299 9.15 9.01 1.63
CA ASN A 299 8.72 10.40 1.73
C ASN A 299 8.91 11.18 0.42
N SER A 300 9.23 10.46 -0.65
CA SER A 300 9.36 10.98 -2.00
C SER A 300 8.07 10.69 -2.78
N VAL A 301 7.47 11.72 -3.35
CA VAL A 301 6.28 11.59 -4.22
C VAL A 301 6.63 12.02 -5.64
N GLY A 302 6.04 11.34 -6.63
CA GLY A 302 6.38 11.56 -8.04
C GLY A 302 7.57 10.73 -8.52
N GLU A 303 8.16 9.90 -7.67
CA GLU A 303 9.22 8.96 -8.00
C GLU A 303 8.66 7.55 -8.08
N ALA A 304 8.83 6.90 -9.23
CA ALA A 304 8.28 5.57 -9.47
C ALA A 304 9.26 4.48 -9.05
N LEU A 305 8.74 3.50 -8.32
CA LEU A 305 9.42 2.24 -8.04
C LEU A 305 9.09 1.22 -9.14
N GLN A 306 9.85 0.15 -9.20
CA GLN A 306 9.53 -0.99 -10.04
C GLN A 306 8.59 -1.95 -9.31
N ILE A 307 7.56 -2.42 -10.01
CA ILE A 307 6.72 -3.53 -9.58
C ILE A 307 6.86 -4.65 -10.60
N TYR A 308 7.13 -5.84 -10.14
CA TYR A 308 7.39 -7.02 -10.96
C TYR A 308 6.23 -8.00 -10.85
N GLY A 309 5.95 -8.70 -11.95
CA GLY A 309 4.96 -9.77 -12.01
C GLY A 309 5.08 -10.56 -13.31
N THR A 310 4.22 -11.55 -13.50
CA THR A 310 4.24 -12.44 -14.69
C THR A 310 4.03 -11.69 -16.00
N GLY A 311 3.30 -10.58 -15.98
CA GLY A 311 3.08 -9.71 -17.15
C GLY A 311 4.19 -8.71 -17.43
N GLY A 312 5.36 -8.87 -16.82
CA GLY A 312 6.51 -7.98 -16.96
C GLY A 312 6.50 -6.82 -15.94
N PRO A 313 7.55 -5.99 -15.96
CA PRO A 313 7.69 -4.89 -15.01
C PRO A 313 6.66 -3.79 -15.28
N GLY A 314 6.19 -3.17 -14.22
CA GLY A 314 5.39 -1.96 -14.19
C GLY A 314 6.04 -0.87 -13.35
N ARG A 315 5.36 0.26 -13.23
CA ARG A 315 5.72 1.35 -12.35
C ARG A 315 4.69 1.50 -11.24
N ILE A 316 5.17 1.80 -10.05
CA ILE A 316 4.32 2.08 -8.90
C ILE A 316 4.85 3.29 -8.15
N TYR A 317 3.95 4.20 -7.82
CA TYR A 317 4.24 5.36 -6.97
C TYR A 317 3.76 5.05 -5.56
N VAL A 318 4.64 5.19 -4.60
CA VAL A 318 4.33 4.90 -3.20
C VAL A 318 4.66 6.10 -2.33
N GLN A 319 3.71 6.51 -1.51
CA GLN A 319 3.93 7.38 -0.36
C GLN A 319 3.67 6.57 0.91
N ASP A 320 4.71 6.37 1.71
CA ASP A 320 4.64 5.61 2.96
C ASP A 320 5.60 6.21 4.00
N MET A 321 5.44 7.51 4.28
CA MET A 321 6.11 8.16 5.40
C MET A 321 5.33 7.86 6.69
N TYR A 322 5.81 6.92 7.48
CA TYR A 322 5.04 6.40 8.62
C TYR A 322 5.56 6.83 10.00
N SER A 323 6.72 7.48 10.09
CA SER A 323 7.28 7.92 11.37
C SER A 323 8.11 9.20 11.28
N ALA A 324 8.12 9.98 12.35
CA ALA A 324 8.93 11.17 12.50
C ALA A 324 10.43 10.84 12.54
N GLU A 325 10.81 9.79 13.26
CA GLU A 325 12.21 9.39 13.45
C GLU A 325 12.94 9.11 12.15
N LYS A 326 12.27 8.38 11.25
CA LYS A 326 12.84 8.03 9.94
C LYS A 326 12.77 9.17 8.92
N ASN A 327 12.04 10.22 9.22
CA ASN A 327 11.86 11.38 8.34
C ASN A 327 12.71 12.58 8.75
N GLY A 328 13.38 12.51 9.90
CA GLY A 328 14.17 13.61 10.44
C GLY A 328 13.34 14.80 10.95
N ASN A 329 12.03 14.61 11.21
CA ASN A 329 11.19 15.63 11.83
C ASN A 329 11.54 15.77 13.30
N SER A 330 11.53 17.01 13.79
CA SER A 330 11.91 17.34 15.15
C SER A 330 10.75 17.26 16.15
N SER A 331 9.50 17.23 15.67
CA SER A 331 8.32 17.19 16.52
C SER A 331 7.19 16.37 15.91
N GLU A 332 6.22 16.00 16.76
CA GLU A 332 4.96 15.37 16.34
C GLU A 332 4.19 16.26 15.35
N ALA A 333 4.14 17.57 15.62
CA ALA A 333 3.43 18.53 14.76
C ALA A 333 4.08 18.63 13.38
N ASP A 334 5.41 18.65 13.29
CA ASP A 334 6.15 18.69 12.02
C ASP A 334 5.90 17.42 11.22
N PHE A 335 5.89 16.27 11.89
CA PHE A 335 5.54 15.00 11.25
C PHE A 335 4.14 15.02 10.66
N LEU A 336 3.13 15.40 11.45
CA LEU A 336 1.74 15.42 11.01
C LEU A 336 1.53 16.38 9.84
N ALA A 337 2.15 17.57 9.90
CA ALA A 337 2.09 18.55 8.81
C ALA A 337 2.73 17.99 7.51
N LYS A 338 3.92 17.39 7.63
CA LYS A 338 4.62 16.81 6.49
C LYS A 338 3.91 15.59 5.92
N LYS A 339 3.38 14.72 6.78
CA LYS A 339 2.61 13.55 6.35
C LYS A 339 1.37 13.96 5.56
N LYS A 340 0.61 14.91 6.08
CA LYS A 340 -0.55 15.49 5.38
C LYS A 340 -0.17 16.08 4.02
N GLU A 341 0.90 16.89 3.97
CA GLU A 341 1.42 17.45 2.71
C GLU A 341 1.71 16.34 1.69
N LEU A 342 2.41 15.28 2.07
CA LEU A 342 2.81 14.21 1.16
C LEU A 342 1.62 13.38 0.66
N VAL A 343 0.63 13.11 1.54
CA VAL A 343 -0.62 12.45 1.15
C VAL A 343 -1.33 13.26 0.07
N CYS A 344 -1.58 14.55 0.31
CA CYS A 344 -2.25 15.42 -0.65
C CYS A 344 -1.43 15.59 -1.94
N LYS A 345 -0.11 15.73 -1.84
CA LYS A 345 0.76 15.87 -3.00
C LYS A 345 0.73 14.65 -3.92
N LEU A 346 0.64 13.43 -3.39
CA LEU A 346 0.48 12.25 -4.24
C LEU A 346 -0.91 12.21 -4.88
N LEU A 347 -1.95 12.64 -4.17
CA LEU A 347 -3.29 12.79 -4.75
C LEU A 347 -3.30 13.83 -5.89
N ASP A 348 -2.58 14.94 -5.75
CA ASP A 348 -2.42 15.96 -6.83
C ASP A 348 -1.75 15.37 -8.08
N ILE A 349 -0.79 14.46 -7.90
CA ILE A 349 -0.07 13.81 -9.00
C ILE A 349 -0.98 12.80 -9.73
N THR A 350 -1.84 12.09 -9.03
CA THR A 350 -2.67 11.03 -9.63
C THR A 350 -3.72 11.57 -10.61
N VAL A 351 -4.20 12.77 -10.41
CA VAL A 351 -5.20 13.39 -11.30
C VAL A 351 -4.70 13.57 -12.74
N PRO A 352 -3.48 14.11 -12.99
CA PRO A 352 -2.94 14.23 -14.35
C PRO A 352 -2.56 12.88 -14.99
N PHE A 353 -2.25 11.86 -14.20
CA PHE A 353 -1.82 10.56 -14.74
C PHE A 353 -2.89 9.83 -15.56
N ARG A 354 -4.15 10.17 -15.41
CA ARG A 354 -5.24 9.58 -16.20
C ARG A 354 -5.05 9.69 -17.70
N GLU A 355 -4.48 10.77 -18.15
CA GLU A 355 -4.35 11.03 -19.60
C GLU A 355 -3.14 10.34 -20.21
N TYR A 356 -2.06 10.17 -19.44
CA TYR A 356 -0.77 9.80 -20.01
C TYR A 356 -0.24 8.45 -19.59
N GLU A 357 -0.57 7.95 -18.38
CA GLU A 357 0.09 6.76 -17.83
C GLU A 357 -0.88 5.79 -17.14
N GLN A 358 -1.85 5.31 -17.87
CA GLN A 358 -2.94 4.42 -17.38
C GLN A 358 -2.49 3.08 -16.77
N ASN A 359 -1.21 2.77 -16.79
CA ASN A 359 -0.66 1.51 -16.26
C ASN A 359 0.23 1.74 -15.03
N ASN A 360 0.29 2.96 -14.52
CA ASN A 360 1.03 3.24 -13.29
C ASN A 360 0.16 2.95 -12.08
N TRP A 361 0.68 2.14 -11.21
CA TRP A 361 0.06 1.84 -9.94
C TRP A 361 0.38 2.93 -8.92
N VAL A 362 -0.52 3.14 -7.97
CA VAL A 362 -0.34 4.13 -6.90
C VAL A 362 -0.79 3.53 -5.60
N ILE A 363 0.04 3.67 -4.56
CA ILE A 363 -0.31 3.34 -3.18
C ILE A 363 0.04 4.55 -2.30
N ASN A 364 -0.98 5.13 -1.69
CA ASN A 364 -0.86 6.30 -0.83
C ASN A 364 -1.28 5.96 0.59
N TYR A 365 -0.33 5.87 1.51
CA TYR A 365 -0.60 5.58 2.91
C TYR A 365 -0.96 6.86 3.68
N CYS A 366 -2.21 7.00 4.08
CA CYS A 366 -2.64 7.97 5.09
C CYS A 366 -2.16 7.58 6.50
N SER A 367 -1.88 6.30 6.71
CA SER A 367 -1.45 5.73 7.97
C SER A 367 -0.04 6.16 8.42
N GLY A 368 0.20 6.07 9.71
CA GLY A 368 1.46 6.39 10.35
C GLY A 368 1.26 6.61 11.84
N TYR A 369 2.35 6.88 12.56
CA TYR A 369 2.26 7.19 13.98
C TYR A 369 2.90 8.54 14.32
N ALA A 370 2.15 9.34 15.07
CA ALA A 370 2.59 10.63 15.54
C ALA A 370 3.31 10.48 16.89
N GLY A 371 4.57 10.85 16.95
CA GLY A 371 5.39 10.66 18.15
C GLY A 371 5.87 9.21 18.29
N SER A 372 5.53 8.55 19.40
CA SER A 372 5.94 7.16 19.67
C SER A 372 4.94 6.14 19.15
N SER A 373 5.40 5.09 18.48
CA SER A 373 4.56 3.95 18.05
C SER A 373 3.93 3.19 19.24
N PHE A 374 4.43 3.39 20.46
CA PHE A 374 3.90 2.79 21.67
C PHE A 374 2.88 3.67 22.41
N ALA A 375 2.63 4.89 21.95
CA ALA A 375 1.56 5.72 22.49
C ALA A 375 0.21 5.26 21.97
N SER A 376 -0.75 5.03 22.88
CA SER A 376 -2.06 4.47 22.55
C SER A 376 -2.88 5.32 21.57
N ASP A 377 -2.62 6.62 21.53
CA ASP A 377 -3.30 7.60 20.68
C ASP A 377 -2.53 8.00 19.41
N SER A 378 -1.34 7.45 19.21
CA SER A 378 -0.41 7.88 18.15
C SER A 378 -0.97 7.69 16.75
N TYR A 379 -1.57 6.54 16.45
CA TYR A 379 -2.22 6.26 15.17
C TYR A 379 -3.49 7.08 14.98
N ALA A 380 -4.27 7.28 16.07
CA ALA A 380 -5.48 8.10 16.03
C ALA A 380 -5.18 9.58 15.74
N LYS A 381 -4.13 10.13 16.32
CA LYS A 381 -3.64 11.49 16.02
C LYS A 381 -3.26 11.64 14.56
N ASN A 382 -2.51 10.69 14.02
CA ASN A 382 -2.15 10.70 12.61
C ASN A 382 -3.39 10.59 11.72
N ALA A 383 -4.27 9.63 11.97
CA ALA A 383 -5.50 9.45 11.18
C ALA A 383 -6.40 10.69 11.23
N ALA A 384 -6.54 11.34 12.39
CA ALA A 384 -7.30 12.59 12.53
C ALA A 384 -6.68 13.79 11.77
N SER A 385 -5.40 13.71 11.41
CA SER A 385 -4.73 14.70 10.56
C SER A 385 -4.84 14.38 9.07
N THR A 386 -4.66 13.12 8.69
CA THR A 386 -4.45 12.72 7.29
C THR A 386 -5.74 12.31 6.57
N ASN A 387 -6.61 11.53 7.21
CA ASN A 387 -7.85 11.05 6.57
C ASN A 387 -8.80 12.21 6.22
N PRO A 388 -9.07 13.20 7.12
CA PRO A 388 -9.90 14.35 6.77
C PRO A 388 -9.30 15.17 5.61
N ALA A 389 -7.97 15.32 5.56
CA ALA A 389 -7.32 16.04 4.49
C ALA A 389 -7.42 15.32 3.14
N ALA A 390 -7.28 13.98 3.14
CA ALA A 390 -7.51 13.17 1.95
C ALA A 390 -8.97 13.22 1.50
N LEU A 391 -9.92 13.17 2.44
CA LEU A 391 -11.36 13.30 2.18
C LEU A 391 -11.69 14.63 1.51
N GLU A 392 -11.23 15.75 2.08
CA GLU A 392 -11.41 17.09 1.54
C GLU A 392 -10.84 17.19 0.11
N HIS A 393 -9.62 16.66 -0.09
CA HIS A 393 -8.97 16.65 -1.39
C HIS A 393 -9.80 15.87 -2.44
N ILE A 394 -10.27 14.68 -2.11
CA ILE A 394 -11.07 13.84 -3.01
C ILE A 394 -12.39 14.54 -3.35
N GLN A 395 -13.08 15.10 -2.36
CA GLN A 395 -14.33 15.83 -2.57
C GLN A 395 -14.16 17.08 -3.46
N ALA A 396 -13.04 17.79 -3.32
CA ALA A 396 -12.72 18.95 -4.15
C ALA A 396 -12.40 18.58 -5.62
N HIS A 397 -11.98 17.34 -5.86
CA HIS A 397 -11.55 16.84 -7.17
C HIS A 397 -12.44 15.72 -7.71
N THR A 398 -13.63 15.59 -7.19
CA THR A 398 -14.62 14.59 -7.59
C THR A 398 -14.80 14.54 -9.11
N GLY A 399 -14.74 13.33 -9.67
CA GLY A 399 -14.87 13.09 -11.12
C GLY A 399 -13.68 13.54 -11.97
N LYS A 400 -12.62 14.11 -11.38
CA LYS A 400 -11.45 14.60 -12.13
C LYS A 400 -10.33 13.61 -12.24
N GLY A 401 -10.36 12.52 -11.48
CA GLY A 401 -9.27 11.60 -11.49
C GLY A 401 -9.51 10.39 -10.60
N PHE A 402 -8.61 9.43 -10.66
CA PHE A 402 -8.52 8.31 -9.75
C PHE A 402 -7.33 8.52 -8.82
N THR A 403 -7.35 7.85 -7.68
CA THR A 403 -6.31 8.03 -6.67
C THR A 403 -5.36 6.83 -6.56
N GLY A 404 -5.68 5.71 -7.24
CA GLY A 404 -5.07 4.44 -6.91
C GLY A 404 -5.55 3.92 -5.56
N ILE A 405 -4.70 3.20 -4.85
CA ILE A 405 -5.01 2.61 -3.55
C ILE A 405 -4.68 3.63 -2.45
N VAL A 406 -5.66 3.96 -1.62
CA VAL A 406 -5.48 4.82 -0.44
C VAL A 406 -5.59 3.97 0.81
N MET A 407 -4.46 3.78 1.50
CA MET A 407 -4.33 2.95 2.70
C MET A 407 -4.51 3.80 3.95
N MET A 408 -5.54 3.50 4.77
CA MET A 408 -5.88 4.30 5.93
C MET A 408 -5.99 3.49 7.22
N ASP A 409 -5.92 4.18 8.34
CA ASP A 409 -6.32 3.66 9.63
C ASP A 409 -7.78 4.01 9.91
N TYR A 410 -8.48 3.18 10.70
CA TYR A 410 -9.87 3.38 11.16
C TYR A 410 -10.91 3.50 10.03
N ALA A 411 -10.76 2.76 8.93
CA ALA A 411 -11.62 2.85 7.74
C ALA A 411 -13.13 2.69 8.02
N GLY A 412 -13.51 2.04 9.11
CA GLY A 412 -14.91 1.76 9.45
C GLY A 412 -15.58 2.78 10.37
N THR A 413 -14.89 3.88 10.76
CA THR A 413 -15.45 4.87 11.69
C THR A 413 -14.98 6.28 11.39
N ASP A 414 -15.79 7.27 11.74
CA ASP A 414 -15.42 8.69 11.65
C ASP A 414 -14.87 9.25 12.96
N THR A 415 -15.11 8.56 14.07
CA THR A 415 -14.60 8.94 15.38
C THR A 415 -13.97 7.74 16.09
N TYR A 416 -12.92 8.00 16.86
CA TYR A 416 -12.25 6.97 17.65
C TYR A 416 -11.88 7.52 19.02
N GLU A 417 -12.18 6.74 20.07
CA GLU A 417 -11.90 7.12 21.45
C GLU A 417 -10.74 6.30 22.01
N VAL A 418 -9.73 6.97 22.50
CA VAL A 418 -8.57 6.34 23.13
C VAL A 418 -7.91 7.29 24.13
N GLY A 419 -7.44 6.75 25.26
CA GLY A 419 -6.76 7.53 26.29
C GLY A 419 -7.61 8.67 26.88
N GLY A 420 -8.95 8.57 26.87
CA GLY A 420 -9.86 9.60 27.33
C GLY A 420 -10.05 10.77 26.35
N SER A 421 -9.54 10.67 25.13
CA SER A 421 -9.70 11.65 24.06
C SER A 421 -10.51 11.06 22.91
N THR A 422 -11.31 11.90 22.25
CA THR A 422 -12.04 11.55 21.01
C THR A 422 -11.36 12.19 19.82
N PHE A 423 -11.06 11.39 18.80
CA PHE A 423 -10.42 11.80 17.55
C PHE A 423 -11.39 11.70 16.38
N SER A 424 -11.49 12.78 15.59
CA SER A 424 -12.24 12.77 14.32
C SER A 424 -11.38 12.17 13.21
N VAL A 425 -11.46 10.85 13.04
CA VAL A 425 -10.59 10.10 12.11
C VAL A 425 -11.14 10.01 10.69
N SER A 426 -12.41 10.34 10.46
CA SER A 426 -13.08 10.41 9.13
C SER A 426 -12.87 9.19 8.23
N GLY A 427 -12.60 8.02 8.78
CA GLY A 427 -12.22 6.84 7.99
C GLY A 427 -13.38 6.24 7.21
N LYS A 428 -14.57 6.21 7.82
CA LYS A 428 -15.80 5.77 7.14
C LYS A 428 -16.15 6.71 5.98
N SER A 429 -16.20 8.01 6.25
CA SER A 429 -16.51 9.03 5.24
C SER A 429 -15.49 9.02 4.09
N LEU A 430 -14.20 8.81 4.39
CA LEU A 430 -13.15 8.69 3.37
C LEU A 430 -13.35 7.43 2.52
N THR A 431 -13.68 6.30 3.14
CA THR A 431 -13.97 5.04 2.41
C THR A 431 -15.13 5.24 1.43
N GLU A 432 -16.22 5.85 1.87
CA GLU A 432 -17.40 6.15 1.03
C GLU A 432 -17.04 7.10 -0.13
N ALA A 433 -16.27 8.16 0.13
CA ALA A 433 -15.83 9.10 -0.89
C ALA A 433 -14.92 8.46 -1.95
N LEU A 434 -14.00 7.57 -1.53
CA LEU A 434 -13.13 6.82 -2.43
C LEU A 434 -13.95 5.90 -3.36
N ILE A 435 -14.94 5.19 -2.83
CA ILE A 435 -15.84 4.36 -3.64
C ILE A 435 -16.56 5.21 -4.67
N MET A 436 -17.20 6.29 -4.23
CA MET A 436 -18.03 7.14 -5.10
C MET A 436 -17.23 7.87 -6.17
N ASN A 437 -15.94 8.12 -5.95
CA ASN A 437 -15.08 8.75 -6.96
C ASN A 437 -14.91 7.91 -8.24
N ASN A 438 -15.23 6.62 -8.21
CA ASN A 438 -15.20 5.76 -9.41
C ASN A 438 -16.42 5.94 -10.33
N PHE A 439 -17.48 6.60 -9.88
CA PHE A 439 -18.79 6.66 -10.57
C PHE A 439 -19.21 8.06 -10.98
N GLN A 440 -18.30 9.02 -10.95
CA GLN A 440 -18.59 10.43 -11.21
C GLN A 440 -17.93 10.95 -12.49
#